data_4c79e929e8b49c3caf9ac0ed16e5200e
#
_entry.id   4c79e929e8b49c3caf9ac0ed16e5200e
#
_cell.length_a   1.000
_cell.length_b   1.000
_cell.length_c   1.000
_cell.angle_alpha   90.00
_cell.angle_beta   90.00
_cell.angle_gamma   90.00
#
_symmetry.space_group_name_H-M   'P 1'
#
loop_
_entity.id
_entity.type
_entity.pdbx_description
1 polymer ?
#
loop_
_entity_poly.entity_id
_entity_poly.type
_entity_poly.pdbx_seq_one_letter_code
_entity_poly.pdbx_strand_id
1 'polypeptide(L)'
;MRIRLLEVAARAEALTRTRWLRAALVLLVTLYAVLHVSRGMGDFKTYQRAAKRAVAGEPIYRLEDPHRYLYAPVVTFLFFPLAVLPTWAGKALWLALNAVLLVSIFRITARLLFRDGRAPPGLQALVLLLSFRFIDNNLGHGQLNIVLLWLVLYAYEETSRSRHALAGLALAAAIAAKIVPAVFFMEIILRRRWQFLAWTIAAFVALMVIPAAWWGAAYPQVFRDWLAVVADQAGHYDMANKINQSISAFVYRLFRPYPEGSPAIVLSEEAVTAVTVLIHAAFIGSLVSISVRNARAGKVNWVSGDELSLYLLYSTVAAPYSWKYYFVNLIFPLGATVARLWAGRRDFEIGLWAVFLLNLLAGLELLGRRLSTLFQFWSFHFLAATVLFVLIARERSRPEIPTEC
;
A
#
# COMPACT_ATOMS: atom_id res chain seq x y z
N MET A 1 -6.41 -30.11 -0.85
CA MET A 1 -5.58 -28.90 -1.11
C MET A 1 -4.43 -28.76 -0.11
N ARG A 2 -4.67 -28.80 1.21
CA ARG A 2 -3.62 -28.66 2.26
C ARG A 2 -2.44 -29.64 2.06
N ILE A 3 -2.70 -30.91 1.81
CA ILE A 3 -1.66 -31.94 1.59
C ILE A 3 -0.83 -31.61 0.34
N ARG A 4 -1.47 -31.21 -0.78
CA ARG A 4 -0.75 -30.83 -2.02
C ARG A 4 0.09 -29.56 -1.85
N LEU A 5 -0.42 -28.57 -1.12
CA LEU A 5 0.35 -27.35 -0.83
C LEU A 5 1.53 -27.62 0.11
N LEU A 6 1.38 -28.54 1.07
CA LEU A 6 2.49 -28.99 1.94
C LEU A 6 3.56 -29.73 1.14
N GLU A 7 3.15 -30.62 0.22
CA GLU A 7 4.07 -31.33 -0.67
C GLU A 7 4.81 -30.37 -1.60
N VAL A 8 4.12 -29.38 -2.17
CA VAL A 8 4.72 -28.34 -3.00
C VAL A 8 5.68 -27.48 -2.19
N ALA A 9 5.29 -27.10 -0.97
CA ALA A 9 6.15 -26.32 -0.07
C ALA A 9 7.40 -27.11 0.35
N ALA A 10 7.26 -28.39 0.70
CA ALA A 10 8.39 -29.27 1.05
C ALA A 10 9.32 -29.50 -0.15
N ARG A 11 8.77 -29.69 -1.34
CA ARG A 11 9.57 -29.79 -2.57
C ARG A 11 10.28 -28.49 -2.90
N ALA A 12 9.63 -27.35 -2.77
CA ALA A 12 10.25 -26.03 -2.96
C ALA A 12 11.40 -25.81 -1.95
N GLU A 13 11.21 -26.18 -0.69
CA GLU A 13 12.26 -26.09 0.32
C GLU A 13 13.44 -27.02 0.02
N ALA A 14 13.19 -28.26 -0.39
CA ALA A 14 14.23 -29.20 -0.81
C ALA A 14 15.01 -28.68 -2.02
N LEU A 15 14.31 -28.11 -3.01
CA LEU A 15 14.92 -27.48 -4.18
C LEU A 15 15.80 -26.28 -3.83
N THR A 16 15.39 -25.43 -2.85
CA THR A 16 16.19 -24.27 -2.44
C THR A 16 17.48 -24.67 -1.70
N ARG A 17 17.65 -25.93 -1.29
CA ARG A 17 18.91 -26.44 -0.69
C ARG A 17 19.99 -26.74 -1.73
N THR A 18 19.66 -26.83 -3.01
CA THR A 18 20.64 -27.10 -4.06
C THR A 18 21.50 -25.86 -4.36
N ARG A 19 22.82 -26.02 -4.44
CA ARG A 19 23.77 -24.94 -4.76
C ARG A 19 23.42 -24.19 -6.03
N TRP A 20 23.10 -24.94 -7.08
CA TRP A 20 22.81 -24.41 -8.40
C TRP A 20 21.52 -23.57 -8.42
N LEU A 21 20.48 -23.99 -7.70
CA LEU A 21 19.25 -23.22 -7.60
C LEU A 21 19.45 -21.91 -6.84
N ARG A 22 20.26 -21.94 -5.77
CA ARG A 22 20.64 -20.69 -5.05
C ARG A 22 21.43 -19.74 -5.95
N ALA A 23 22.41 -20.27 -6.72
CA ALA A 23 23.19 -19.46 -7.65
C ALA A 23 22.29 -18.86 -8.74
N ALA A 24 21.39 -19.66 -9.33
CA ALA A 24 20.42 -19.17 -10.31
C ALA A 24 19.49 -18.09 -9.72
N LEU A 25 19.00 -18.27 -8.49
CA LEU A 25 18.17 -17.27 -7.82
C LEU A 25 18.94 -15.98 -7.57
N VAL A 26 20.18 -16.06 -7.09
CA VAL A 26 21.04 -14.89 -6.89
C VAL A 26 21.28 -14.17 -8.21
N LEU A 27 21.58 -14.92 -9.28
CA LEU A 27 21.77 -14.34 -10.62
C LEU A 27 20.49 -13.64 -11.12
N LEU A 28 19.31 -14.25 -10.97
CA LEU A 28 18.03 -13.67 -11.36
C LEU A 28 17.72 -12.39 -10.56
N VAL A 29 17.93 -12.41 -9.25
CA VAL A 29 17.74 -11.22 -8.38
C VAL A 29 18.72 -10.12 -8.75
N THR A 30 19.98 -10.46 -9.05
CA THR A 30 20.98 -9.48 -9.49
C THR A 30 20.62 -8.88 -10.85
N LEU A 31 20.22 -9.71 -11.82
CA LEU A 31 19.77 -9.23 -13.13
C LEU A 31 18.54 -8.34 -13.01
N TYR A 32 17.56 -8.73 -12.20
CA TYR A 32 16.38 -7.93 -11.89
C TYR A 32 16.77 -6.57 -11.31
N ALA A 33 17.68 -6.55 -10.32
CA ALA A 33 18.18 -5.31 -9.73
C ALA A 33 18.89 -4.41 -10.75
N VAL A 34 19.76 -4.98 -11.60
CA VAL A 34 20.46 -4.24 -12.66
C VAL A 34 19.46 -3.63 -13.65
N LEU A 35 18.44 -4.38 -14.06
CA LEU A 35 17.42 -3.88 -14.99
C LEU A 35 16.63 -2.70 -14.40
N HIS A 36 16.26 -2.77 -13.13
CA HIS A 36 15.52 -1.70 -12.44
C HIS A 36 16.38 -0.46 -12.24
N VAL A 37 17.63 -0.62 -11.80
CA VAL A 37 18.57 0.48 -11.62
C VAL A 37 18.89 1.19 -12.96
N SER A 38 19.04 0.43 -14.05
CA SER A 38 19.41 0.99 -15.35
C SER A 38 18.26 1.73 -16.05
N ARG A 39 17.04 1.19 -15.99
CA ARG A 39 15.93 1.65 -16.87
C ARG A 39 14.88 2.54 -16.21
N GLY A 40 14.64 2.37 -14.92
CA GLY A 40 13.44 2.90 -14.29
C GLY A 40 13.65 3.91 -13.18
N MET A 41 12.72 3.86 -12.21
CA MET A 41 12.74 4.59 -10.95
C MET A 41 12.61 6.11 -11.13
N GLY A 42 11.61 6.53 -11.94
CA GLY A 42 11.34 7.95 -12.20
C GLY A 42 11.03 8.74 -10.93
N ASP A 43 10.23 8.16 -10.04
CA ASP A 43 9.85 8.81 -8.79
C ASP A 43 11.03 8.93 -7.82
N PHE A 44 11.91 7.91 -7.78
CA PHE A 44 13.15 8.01 -7.03
C PHE A 44 14.03 9.20 -7.49
N LYS A 45 14.11 9.45 -8.81
CA LYS A 45 14.85 10.60 -9.33
C LYS A 45 14.25 11.92 -8.83
N THR A 46 12.93 12.00 -8.72
CA THR A 46 12.24 13.17 -8.16
C THR A 46 12.59 13.38 -6.68
N TYR A 47 12.63 12.29 -5.89
CA TYR A 47 13.03 12.36 -4.48
C TYR A 47 14.47 12.78 -4.31
N GLN A 48 15.37 12.17 -5.09
CA GLN A 48 16.80 12.53 -5.06
C GLN A 48 17.02 13.98 -5.50
N ARG A 49 16.29 14.48 -6.50
CA ARG A 49 16.35 15.88 -6.95
C ARG A 49 15.90 16.84 -5.83
N ALA A 50 14.78 16.54 -5.16
CA ALA A 50 14.32 17.34 -4.02
C ALA A 50 15.35 17.38 -2.90
N ALA A 51 15.95 16.24 -2.55
CA ALA A 51 17.01 16.17 -1.55
C ALA A 51 18.28 16.95 -1.96
N LYS A 52 18.72 16.86 -3.20
CA LYS A 52 19.84 17.65 -3.72
C LYS A 52 19.59 19.15 -3.62
N ARG A 53 18.39 19.60 -4.01
CA ARG A 53 17.98 21.01 -3.87
C ARG A 53 17.99 21.46 -2.42
N ALA A 54 17.43 20.65 -1.51
CA ALA A 54 17.40 20.96 -0.08
C ALA A 54 18.81 21.11 0.50
N VAL A 55 19.75 20.25 0.12
CA VAL A 55 21.16 20.33 0.55
C VAL A 55 21.86 21.53 -0.05
N ALA A 56 21.51 21.92 -1.28
CA ALA A 56 22.07 23.10 -1.97
C ALA A 56 21.42 24.44 -1.54
N GLY A 57 20.41 24.41 -0.65
CA GLY A 57 19.66 25.63 -0.26
C GLY A 57 18.72 26.15 -1.35
N GLU A 58 18.38 25.33 -2.33
CA GLU A 58 17.47 25.67 -3.41
C GLU A 58 16.01 25.35 -3.05
N PRO A 59 15.00 26.01 -3.70
CA PRO A 59 13.59 25.65 -3.55
C PRO A 59 13.33 24.20 -3.97
N ILE A 60 12.76 23.40 -3.06
CA ILE A 60 12.47 21.96 -3.31
C ILE A 60 11.16 21.76 -4.06
N TYR A 61 10.21 22.68 -3.91
CA TYR A 61 8.89 22.66 -4.56
C TYR A 61 8.87 23.67 -5.70
N ARG A 62 8.56 23.18 -6.90
CA ARG A 62 8.46 24.01 -8.12
C ARG A 62 7.27 23.53 -8.94
N LEU A 63 6.37 24.44 -9.32
CA LEU A 63 5.19 24.13 -10.14
C LEU A 63 5.55 23.74 -11.57
N GLU A 64 6.67 24.27 -12.08
CA GLU A 64 7.18 24.02 -13.42
C GLU A 64 7.88 22.66 -13.58
N ASP A 65 8.15 21.94 -12.49
CA ASP A 65 8.79 20.62 -12.58
C ASP A 65 7.86 19.62 -13.30
N PRO A 66 8.34 18.88 -14.31
CA PRO A 66 7.51 17.89 -15.05
C PRO A 66 7.04 16.74 -14.17
N HIS A 67 7.82 16.42 -13.13
CA HIS A 67 7.46 15.47 -12.07
C HIS A 67 7.66 16.16 -10.73
N ARG A 68 6.55 16.67 -10.18
CA ARG A 68 6.55 17.46 -8.97
C ARG A 68 6.84 16.62 -7.72
N TYR A 69 7.57 17.17 -6.79
CA TYR A 69 7.77 16.58 -5.48
C TYR A 69 6.57 16.95 -4.59
N LEU A 70 5.75 15.95 -4.23
CA LEU A 70 4.45 16.17 -3.54
C LEU A 70 4.50 15.85 -2.04
N TYR A 71 5.60 15.32 -1.54
CA TYR A 71 5.71 14.86 -0.15
C TYR A 71 6.01 16.01 0.80
N ALA A 72 5.58 15.87 2.07
CA ALA A 72 5.87 16.86 3.09
C ALA A 72 7.39 17.10 3.27
N PRO A 73 7.82 18.30 3.70
CA PRO A 73 9.24 18.65 3.83
C PRO A 73 10.07 17.64 4.60
N VAL A 74 9.52 17.04 5.67
CA VAL A 74 10.20 16.04 6.50
C VAL A 74 10.62 14.79 5.71
N VAL A 75 9.87 14.41 4.68
CA VAL A 75 10.17 13.22 3.87
C VAL A 75 11.46 13.40 3.06
N THR A 76 11.82 14.64 2.75
CA THR A 76 13.07 14.95 2.04
C THR A 76 14.29 14.45 2.80
N PHE A 77 14.25 14.44 4.14
CA PHE A 77 15.36 13.97 4.98
C PHE A 77 15.66 12.47 4.80
N LEU A 78 14.67 11.67 4.46
CA LEU A 78 14.88 10.24 4.14
C LEU A 78 15.85 10.09 2.94
N PHE A 79 15.89 11.06 2.06
CA PHE A 79 16.69 11.03 0.83
C PHE A 79 17.99 11.85 0.91
N PHE A 80 18.27 12.53 2.03
CA PHE A 80 19.52 13.28 2.21
C PHE A 80 20.77 12.41 2.03
N PRO A 81 20.88 11.21 2.63
CA PRO A 81 22.03 10.35 2.40
C PRO A 81 22.21 9.95 0.93
N LEU A 82 21.11 9.98 0.14
CA LEU A 82 21.12 9.62 -1.27
C LEU A 82 21.41 10.83 -2.17
N ALA A 83 21.32 12.06 -1.65
CA ALA A 83 21.59 13.29 -2.41
C ALA A 83 23.05 13.39 -2.89
N VAL A 84 24.00 12.91 -2.08
CA VAL A 84 25.42 12.95 -2.40
C VAL A 84 25.88 11.81 -3.33
N LEU A 85 25.02 10.81 -3.54
CA LEU A 85 25.36 9.64 -4.34
C LEU A 85 25.08 9.87 -5.84
N PRO A 86 25.85 9.23 -6.73
CA PRO A 86 25.45 9.08 -8.13
C PRO A 86 24.07 8.40 -8.20
N THR A 87 23.25 8.79 -9.17
CA THR A 87 21.86 8.32 -9.25
C THR A 87 21.73 6.79 -9.28
N TRP A 88 22.64 6.09 -9.97
CA TRP A 88 22.64 4.62 -10.00
C TRP A 88 22.88 4.00 -8.62
N ALA A 89 23.82 4.56 -7.83
CA ALA A 89 24.12 4.07 -6.49
C ALA A 89 22.97 4.35 -5.51
N GLY A 90 22.37 5.55 -5.61
CA GLY A 90 21.16 5.88 -4.85
C GLY A 90 20.00 4.94 -5.17
N LYS A 91 19.75 4.61 -6.44
CA LYS A 91 18.73 3.64 -6.86
C LYS A 91 19.03 2.23 -6.32
N ALA A 92 20.29 1.78 -6.39
CA ALA A 92 20.67 0.48 -5.88
C ALA A 92 20.43 0.36 -4.36
N LEU A 93 20.82 1.41 -3.60
CA LEU A 93 20.59 1.46 -2.16
C LEU A 93 19.09 1.51 -1.83
N TRP A 94 18.29 2.28 -2.59
CA TRP A 94 16.85 2.35 -2.45
C TRP A 94 16.18 0.99 -2.71
N LEU A 95 16.63 0.28 -3.74
CA LEU A 95 16.15 -1.07 -4.06
C LEU A 95 16.50 -2.06 -2.95
N ALA A 96 17.73 -2.01 -2.42
CA ALA A 96 18.16 -2.85 -1.30
C ALA A 96 17.34 -2.57 -0.03
N LEU A 97 17.10 -1.29 0.30
CA LEU A 97 16.23 -0.91 1.41
C LEU A 97 14.82 -1.52 1.25
N ASN A 98 14.21 -1.35 0.08
CA ASN A 98 12.88 -1.90 -0.20
C ASN A 98 12.85 -3.43 -0.10
N ALA A 99 13.90 -4.13 -0.53
CA ALA A 99 14.01 -5.59 -0.38
C ALA A 99 14.05 -6.00 1.11
N VAL A 100 14.82 -5.30 1.95
CA VAL A 100 14.85 -5.53 3.41
C VAL A 100 13.48 -5.27 4.03
N LEU A 101 12.82 -4.17 3.64
CA LEU A 101 11.48 -3.84 4.13
C LEU A 101 10.43 -4.88 3.70
N LEU A 102 10.50 -5.41 2.48
CA LEU A 102 9.63 -6.50 2.03
C LEU A 102 9.80 -7.75 2.89
N VAL A 103 11.02 -8.18 3.15
CA VAL A 103 11.28 -9.30 4.08
C VAL A 103 10.69 -9.01 5.46
N SER A 104 10.84 -7.78 5.97
CA SER A 104 10.26 -7.36 7.24
C SER A 104 8.73 -7.37 7.20
N ILE A 105 8.09 -6.89 6.12
CA ILE A 105 6.64 -6.93 5.90
C ILE A 105 6.12 -8.37 6.01
N PHE A 106 6.74 -9.33 5.32
CA PHE A 106 6.33 -10.73 5.39
C PHE A 106 6.49 -11.32 6.81
N ARG A 107 7.56 -10.95 7.53
CA ARG A 107 7.77 -11.36 8.93
C ARG A 107 6.72 -10.75 9.88
N ILE A 108 6.43 -9.44 9.75
CA ILE A 108 5.41 -8.77 10.56
C ILE A 108 4.03 -9.37 10.25
N THR A 109 3.71 -9.58 8.97
CA THR A 109 2.46 -10.23 8.54
C THR A 109 2.31 -11.60 9.18
N ALA A 110 3.38 -12.42 9.21
CA ALA A 110 3.35 -13.71 9.87
C ALA A 110 3.10 -13.57 11.38
N ARG A 111 3.77 -12.63 12.06
CA ARG A 111 3.58 -12.40 13.50
C ARG A 111 2.18 -11.89 13.87
N LEU A 112 1.58 -11.09 12.99
CA LEU A 112 0.22 -10.57 13.21
C LEU A 112 -0.89 -11.57 12.89
N LEU A 113 -0.63 -12.56 12.01
CA LEU A 113 -1.65 -13.49 11.53
C LEU A 113 -1.57 -14.89 12.15
N PHE A 114 -0.39 -15.32 12.62
CA PHE A 114 -0.17 -16.67 13.15
C PHE A 114 0.25 -16.62 14.62
N ARG A 115 -0.29 -17.55 15.42
CA ARG A 115 -0.02 -17.61 16.87
C ARG A 115 1.45 -17.82 17.22
N ASP A 116 2.14 -18.67 16.46
CA ASP A 116 3.58 -18.95 16.61
C ASP A 116 4.46 -17.90 15.94
N GLY A 117 3.86 -16.88 15.30
CA GLY A 117 4.56 -15.82 14.58
C GLY A 117 5.25 -16.29 13.31
N ARG A 118 4.94 -17.50 12.82
CA ARG A 118 5.57 -18.13 11.65
C ARG A 118 4.52 -18.54 10.63
N ALA A 119 4.67 -18.08 9.42
CA ALA A 119 3.85 -18.54 8.30
C ALA A 119 4.57 -19.69 7.56
N PRO A 120 3.83 -20.72 7.14
CA PRO A 120 4.41 -21.76 6.29
C PRO A 120 5.06 -21.17 5.03
N PRO A 121 6.25 -21.64 4.60
CA PRO A 121 6.98 -21.07 3.45
C PRO A 121 6.17 -21.05 2.16
N GLY A 122 5.39 -22.11 1.88
CA GLY A 122 4.52 -22.16 0.71
C GLY A 122 3.42 -21.11 0.70
N LEU A 123 2.96 -20.70 1.88
CA LEU A 123 1.96 -19.66 2.05
C LEU A 123 2.55 -18.28 1.78
N GLN A 124 3.77 -18.02 2.28
CA GLN A 124 4.50 -16.80 1.97
C GLN A 124 4.81 -16.69 0.48
N ALA A 125 5.23 -17.78 -0.15
CA ALA A 125 5.48 -17.85 -1.59
C ALA A 125 4.22 -17.56 -2.41
N LEU A 126 3.05 -18.08 -1.99
CA LEU A 126 1.77 -17.79 -2.65
C LEU A 126 1.40 -16.32 -2.54
N VAL A 127 1.52 -15.71 -1.36
CA VAL A 127 1.27 -14.28 -1.17
C VAL A 127 2.22 -13.43 -2.01
N LEU A 128 3.51 -13.79 -2.05
CA LEU A 128 4.49 -13.13 -2.90
C LEU A 128 4.10 -13.22 -4.38
N LEU A 129 3.71 -14.39 -4.87
CA LEU A 129 3.27 -14.59 -6.25
C LEU A 129 2.05 -13.73 -6.59
N LEU A 130 1.03 -13.71 -5.73
CA LEU A 130 -0.20 -12.94 -5.91
C LEU A 130 0.03 -11.43 -5.89
N SER A 131 1.04 -10.96 -5.14
CA SER A 131 1.38 -9.54 -4.99
C SER A 131 2.58 -9.09 -5.84
N PHE A 132 3.29 -10.01 -6.47
CA PHE A 132 4.56 -9.75 -7.18
C PHE A 132 4.47 -8.57 -8.15
N ARG A 133 3.40 -8.50 -8.92
CA ARG A 133 3.18 -7.45 -9.90
C ARG A 133 3.09 -6.04 -9.29
N PHE A 134 2.49 -5.93 -8.11
CA PHE A 134 2.40 -4.65 -7.40
C PHE A 134 3.74 -4.27 -6.79
N ILE A 135 4.47 -5.26 -6.29
CA ILE A 135 5.84 -5.11 -5.79
C ILE A 135 6.75 -4.66 -6.93
N ASP A 136 6.73 -5.35 -8.06
CA ASP A 136 7.52 -5.01 -9.25
C ASP A 136 7.22 -3.59 -9.75
N ASN A 137 5.95 -3.24 -9.84
CA ASN A 137 5.54 -1.89 -10.25
C ASN A 137 6.01 -0.81 -9.25
N ASN A 138 5.97 -1.10 -7.94
CA ASN A 138 6.48 -0.18 -6.91
C ASN A 138 8.00 0.01 -7.03
N LEU A 139 8.75 -1.07 -7.17
CA LEU A 139 10.21 -1.04 -7.33
C LEU A 139 10.62 -0.37 -8.64
N GLY A 140 9.92 -0.67 -9.73
CA GLY A 140 10.19 -0.10 -11.06
C GLY A 140 9.99 1.40 -11.14
N HIS A 141 9.08 1.98 -10.36
CA HIS A 141 8.91 3.43 -10.24
C HIS A 141 9.79 4.04 -9.14
N GLY A 142 10.32 3.22 -8.22
CA GLY A 142 11.07 3.69 -7.05
C GLY A 142 10.18 4.35 -5.99
N GLN A 143 8.93 3.88 -5.86
CA GLN A 143 7.89 4.46 -5.01
C GLN A 143 8.08 4.17 -3.52
N LEU A 144 7.45 5.00 -2.67
CA LEU A 144 7.46 4.90 -1.21
C LEU A 144 6.46 3.89 -0.62
N ASN A 145 5.57 3.26 -1.42
CA ASN A 145 4.44 2.53 -0.82
C ASN A 145 4.84 1.27 -0.05
N ILE A 146 5.98 0.64 -0.38
CA ILE A 146 6.54 -0.45 0.46
C ILE A 146 6.97 0.09 1.83
N VAL A 147 7.58 1.28 1.88
CA VAL A 147 7.94 1.95 3.14
C VAL A 147 6.67 2.28 3.94
N LEU A 148 5.63 2.80 3.28
CA LEU A 148 4.35 3.14 3.93
C LEU A 148 3.66 1.91 4.50
N LEU A 149 3.57 0.82 3.73
CA LEU A 149 3.01 -0.44 4.22
C LEU A 149 3.79 -0.97 5.42
N TRP A 150 5.13 -0.94 5.34
CA TRP A 150 5.99 -1.35 6.45
C TRP A 150 5.73 -0.52 7.70
N LEU A 151 5.67 0.81 7.58
CA LEU A 151 5.39 1.72 8.71
C LEU A 151 4.02 1.44 9.36
N VAL A 152 2.98 1.23 8.55
CA VAL A 152 1.64 0.88 9.07
C VAL A 152 1.68 -0.46 9.79
N LEU A 153 2.22 -1.51 9.18
CA LEU A 153 2.27 -2.83 9.81
C LEU A 153 3.13 -2.83 11.07
N TYR A 154 4.26 -2.12 11.06
CA TYR A 154 5.12 -1.95 12.22
C TYR A 154 4.41 -1.20 13.35
N ALA A 155 3.63 -0.15 13.04
CA ALA A 155 2.82 0.56 14.03
C ALA A 155 1.85 -0.38 14.74
N TYR A 156 1.16 -1.24 14.00
CA TYR A 156 0.23 -2.22 14.59
C TYR A 156 0.94 -3.33 15.36
N GLU A 157 2.09 -3.78 14.91
CA GLU A 157 2.93 -4.72 15.65
C GLU A 157 3.40 -4.12 16.98
N GLU A 158 3.90 -2.89 17.00
CA GLU A 158 4.35 -2.23 18.23
C GLU A 158 3.18 -1.90 19.17
N THR A 159 1.99 -1.61 18.62
CA THR A 159 0.78 -1.47 19.44
C THR A 159 0.44 -2.79 20.16
N SER A 160 0.58 -3.93 19.48
CA SER A 160 0.33 -5.24 20.09
C SER A 160 1.33 -5.56 21.23
N ARG A 161 2.48 -4.91 21.23
CA ARG A 161 3.53 -4.98 22.28
C ARG A 161 3.40 -3.87 23.32
N SER A 162 2.33 -3.07 23.29
CA SER A 162 2.11 -1.92 24.17
C SER A 162 3.17 -0.81 24.05
N ARG A 163 3.90 -0.75 22.92
CA ARG A 163 4.92 0.26 22.64
C ARG A 163 4.31 1.44 21.86
N HIS A 164 3.39 2.15 22.51
CA HIS A 164 2.55 3.17 21.87
C HIS A 164 3.34 4.34 21.26
N ALA A 165 4.50 4.71 21.83
CA ALA A 165 5.34 5.77 21.28
C ALA A 165 5.94 5.39 19.92
N LEU A 166 6.50 4.18 19.79
CA LEU A 166 7.03 3.68 18.52
C LEU A 166 5.92 3.47 17.49
N ALA A 167 4.78 2.93 17.93
CA ALA A 167 3.60 2.77 17.09
C ALA A 167 3.13 4.12 16.55
N GLY A 168 3.00 5.12 17.42
CA GLY A 168 2.60 6.49 17.07
C GLY A 168 3.57 7.16 16.09
N LEU A 169 4.88 7.03 16.34
CA LEU A 169 5.89 7.57 15.44
C LEU A 169 5.83 6.93 14.04
N ALA A 170 5.68 5.61 13.97
CA ALA A 170 5.60 4.91 12.69
C ALA A 170 4.36 5.31 11.89
N LEU A 171 3.18 5.36 12.53
CA LEU A 171 1.95 5.78 11.84
C LEU A 171 2.02 7.26 11.44
N ALA A 172 2.54 8.14 12.30
CA ALA A 172 2.75 9.54 11.99
C ALA A 172 3.68 9.74 10.79
N ALA A 173 4.77 8.99 10.71
CA ALA A 173 5.69 9.02 9.57
C ALA A 173 5.00 8.56 8.26
N ALA A 174 4.14 7.53 8.34
CA ALA A 174 3.34 7.10 7.19
C ALA A 174 2.38 8.20 6.73
N ILE A 175 1.67 8.87 7.67
CA ILE A 175 0.74 9.96 7.38
C ILE A 175 1.47 11.20 6.84
N ALA A 176 2.63 11.53 7.40
CA ALA A 176 3.45 12.65 6.92
C ALA A 176 3.98 12.42 5.50
N ALA A 177 4.30 11.17 5.17
CA ALA A 177 4.70 10.83 3.80
C ALA A 177 3.53 10.82 2.81
N LYS A 178 2.38 10.29 3.22
CA LYS A 178 1.13 10.31 2.44
C LYS A 178 -0.06 10.38 3.38
N ILE A 179 -1.02 11.27 3.12
CA ILE A 179 -2.20 11.46 3.97
C ILE A 179 -3.10 10.22 4.07
N VAL A 180 -3.06 9.32 3.09
CA VAL A 180 -3.96 8.17 2.99
C VAL A 180 -3.98 7.27 4.25
N PRO A 181 -2.86 6.97 4.93
CA PRO A 181 -2.89 6.25 6.21
C PRO A 181 -3.63 6.96 7.34
N ALA A 182 -4.03 8.24 7.19
CA ALA A 182 -4.85 8.91 8.21
C ALA A 182 -6.22 8.23 8.42
N VAL A 183 -6.68 7.39 7.49
CA VAL A 183 -7.89 6.56 7.67
C VAL A 183 -7.81 5.69 8.92
N PHE A 184 -6.63 5.32 9.38
CA PHE A 184 -6.43 4.56 10.60
C PHE A 184 -6.77 5.32 11.88
N PHE A 185 -6.87 6.67 11.85
CA PHE A 185 -7.42 7.42 12.98
C PHE A 185 -8.83 6.97 13.34
N MET A 186 -9.64 6.61 12.34
CA MET A 186 -11.00 6.11 12.58
C MET A 186 -10.97 4.82 13.41
N GLU A 187 -10.11 3.86 13.08
CA GLU A 187 -9.92 2.63 13.86
C GLU A 187 -9.46 2.95 15.30
N ILE A 188 -8.43 3.77 15.42
CA ILE A 188 -7.81 4.13 16.71
C ILE A 188 -8.85 4.77 17.65
N ILE A 189 -9.68 5.71 17.13
CA ILE A 189 -10.73 6.40 17.88
C ILE A 189 -11.86 5.44 18.26
N LEU A 190 -12.38 4.65 17.30
CA LEU A 190 -13.47 3.71 17.54
C LEU A 190 -13.08 2.61 18.54
N ARG A 191 -11.79 2.24 18.55
CA ARG A 191 -11.20 1.26 19.48
C ARG A 191 -10.74 1.89 20.79
N ARG A 192 -10.90 3.21 20.97
CA ARG A 192 -10.49 3.97 22.16
C ARG A 192 -9.00 3.80 22.53
N ARG A 193 -8.11 3.72 21.53
CA ARG A 193 -6.67 3.56 21.73
C ARG A 193 -6.02 4.92 21.96
N TRP A 194 -6.40 5.59 23.03
CA TRP A 194 -6.05 7.00 23.28
C TRP A 194 -4.54 7.26 23.37
N GLN A 195 -3.77 6.34 23.95
CA GLN A 195 -2.32 6.46 24.01
C GLN A 195 -1.69 6.40 22.63
N PHE A 196 -2.13 5.44 21.78
CA PHE A 196 -1.66 5.36 20.40
C PHE A 196 -2.03 6.62 19.61
N LEU A 197 -3.25 7.13 19.77
CA LEU A 197 -3.70 8.38 19.15
C LEU A 197 -2.83 9.57 19.58
N ALA A 198 -2.63 9.75 20.89
CA ALA A 198 -1.86 10.86 21.45
C ALA A 198 -0.41 10.85 20.92
N TRP A 199 0.25 9.70 20.93
CA TRP A 199 1.60 9.58 20.38
C TRP A 199 1.64 9.79 18.86
N THR A 200 0.62 9.34 18.11
CA THR A 200 0.55 9.61 16.67
C THR A 200 0.42 11.09 16.37
N ILE A 201 -0.45 11.79 17.09
CA ILE A 201 -0.63 13.24 16.91
C ILE A 201 0.63 14.01 17.33
N ALA A 202 1.21 13.70 18.49
CA ALA A 202 2.42 14.34 18.97
C ALA A 202 3.60 14.14 18.00
N ALA A 203 3.80 12.91 17.53
CA ALA A 203 4.84 12.59 16.56
C ALA A 203 4.58 13.26 15.19
N PHE A 204 3.32 13.32 14.73
CA PHE A 204 2.98 14.01 13.48
C PHE A 204 3.29 15.50 13.56
N VAL A 205 2.90 16.18 14.64
CA VAL A 205 3.24 17.59 14.87
C VAL A 205 4.75 17.78 14.91
N ALA A 206 5.47 16.94 15.64
CA ALA A 206 6.93 17.00 15.70
C ALA A 206 7.56 16.83 14.31
N LEU A 207 7.11 15.85 13.51
CA LEU A 207 7.59 15.64 12.14
C LEU A 207 7.29 16.82 11.22
N MET A 208 6.20 17.56 11.42
CA MET A 208 5.92 18.79 10.67
C MET A 208 6.76 19.98 11.12
N VAL A 209 7.28 19.99 12.36
CA VAL A 209 8.09 21.09 12.90
C VAL A 209 9.60 20.85 12.72
N ILE A 210 10.07 19.61 12.83
CA ILE A 210 11.50 19.24 12.70
C ILE A 210 12.18 19.89 11.48
N PRO A 211 11.55 20.00 10.29
CA PRO A 211 12.19 20.63 9.13
C PRO A 211 12.56 22.10 9.35
N ALA A 212 11.92 22.79 10.29
CA ALA A 212 12.29 24.16 10.64
C ALA A 212 13.74 24.27 11.16
N ALA A 213 14.27 23.21 11.77
CA ALA A 213 15.66 23.18 12.20
C ALA A 213 16.67 23.22 11.02
N TRP A 214 16.24 22.75 9.84
CA TRP A 214 17.06 22.79 8.63
C TRP A 214 16.91 24.10 7.83
N TRP A 215 15.64 24.53 7.61
CA TRP A 215 15.34 25.69 6.77
C TRP A 215 15.27 27.01 7.57
N GLY A 216 15.27 26.98 8.90
CA GLY A 216 15.23 28.17 9.76
C GLY A 216 14.06 29.08 9.40
N ALA A 217 14.33 30.38 9.23
CA ALA A 217 13.33 31.39 8.88
C ALA A 217 12.66 31.17 7.51
N ALA A 218 13.25 30.39 6.60
CA ALA A 218 12.66 30.07 5.31
C ALA A 218 11.58 28.95 5.39
N TYR A 219 11.49 28.22 6.50
CA TYR A 219 10.58 27.07 6.60
C TYR A 219 9.09 27.40 6.35
N PRO A 220 8.52 28.52 6.85
CA PRO A 220 7.14 28.89 6.52
C PRO A 220 6.88 29.04 5.03
N GLN A 221 7.88 29.52 4.24
CA GLN A 221 7.75 29.59 2.79
C GLN A 221 7.83 28.19 2.16
N VAL A 222 8.77 27.34 2.56
CA VAL A 222 8.89 25.95 2.11
C VAL A 222 7.57 25.17 2.35
N PHE A 223 6.92 25.42 3.49
CA PHE A 223 5.63 24.79 3.84
C PHE A 223 4.49 25.31 2.94
N ARG A 224 4.43 26.61 2.67
CA ARG A 224 3.46 27.19 1.72
C ARG A 224 3.64 26.66 0.29
N ASP A 225 4.89 26.59 -0.17
CA ASP A 225 5.22 26.06 -1.50
C ASP A 225 4.81 24.59 -1.64
N TRP A 226 4.99 23.79 -0.58
CA TRP A 226 4.48 22.42 -0.54
C TRP A 226 2.95 22.39 -0.70
N LEU A 227 2.22 23.16 0.08
CA LEU A 227 0.76 23.22 0.00
C LEU A 227 0.28 23.68 -1.38
N ALA A 228 0.97 24.67 -1.98
CA ALA A 228 0.66 25.18 -3.32
C ALA A 228 0.82 24.09 -4.39
N VAL A 229 1.94 23.35 -4.37
CA VAL A 229 2.19 22.26 -5.33
C VAL A 229 1.20 21.11 -5.16
N VAL A 230 0.84 20.75 -3.93
CA VAL A 230 -0.15 19.71 -3.64
C VAL A 230 -1.54 20.14 -4.10
N ALA A 231 -1.94 21.39 -3.85
CA ALA A 231 -3.24 21.93 -4.25
C ALA A 231 -3.35 22.01 -5.78
N ASP A 232 -2.32 22.49 -6.46
CA ASP A 232 -2.27 22.54 -7.93
C ASP A 232 -2.35 21.13 -8.54
N GLN A 233 -1.60 20.17 -7.99
CA GLN A 233 -1.65 18.78 -8.46
C GLN A 233 -3.05 18.16 -8.29
N ALA A 234 -3.76 18.48 -7.22
CA ALA A 234 -5.13 17.97 -6.99
C ALA A 234 -6.11 18.44 -8.08
N GLY A 235 -5.92 19.64 -8.61
CA GLY A 235 -6.71 20.16 -9.74
C GLY A 235 -6.40 19.50 -11.09
N HIS A 236 -5.28 18.78 -11.20
CA HIS A 236 -4.83 18.17 -12.45
C HIS A 236 -4.98 16.64 -12.48
N TYR A 237 -5.71 16.03 -11.53
CA TYR A 237 -5.95 14.59 -11.56
C TYR A 237 -6.88 14.20 -12.72
N ASP A 238 -6.33 13.42 -13.65
CA ASP A 238 -7.11 12.80 -14.72
C ASP A 238 -7.89 11.58 -14.19
N MET A 239 -9.15 11.77 -13.87
CA MET A 239 -10.04 10.71 -13.39
C MET A 239 -10.39 9.69 -14.47
N ALA A 240 -10.33 10.07 -15.76
CA ALA A 240 -10.55 9.15 -16.87
C ALA A 240 -9.37 8.18 -17.06
N ASN A 241 -8.19 8.53 -16.57
CA ASN A 241 -6.99 7.75 -16.79
C ASN A 241 -7.13 6.30 -16.29
N LYS A 242 -6.95 5.35 -17.21
CA LYS A 242 -7.05 3.91 -16.93
C LYS A 242 -6.11 3.39 -15.85
N ILE A 243 -4.98 4.05 -15.61
CA ILE A 243 -4.04 3.66 -14.56
C ILE A 243 -4.52 4.06 -13.17
N ASN A 244 -5.48 4.99 -13.07
CA ASN A 244 -6.10 5.35 -11.81
C ASN A 244 -7.18 4.31 -11.43
N GLN A 245 -6.94 3.57 -10.37
CA GLN A 245 -7.76 2.46 -9.87
C GLN A 245 -8.47 2.83 -8.56
N SER A 246 -8.76 4.11 -8.36
CA SER A 246 -9.51 4.62 -7.19
C SER A 246 -11.03 4.45 -7.37
N ILE A 247 -11.77 4.58 -6.27
CA ILE A 247 -13.23 4.65 -6.26
C ILE A 247 -13.70 5.78 -7.18
N SER A 248 -13.13 6.98 -7.04
CA SER A 248 -13.52 8.16 -7.82
C SER A 248 -13.30 7.95 -9.31
N ALA A 249 -12.16 7.39 -9.72
CA ALA A 249 -11.85 7.12 -11.11
C ALA A 249 -12.73 6.00 -11.70
N PHE A 250 -13.08 4.99 -10.93
CA PHE A 250 -14.02 3.95 -11.33
C PHE A 250 -15.40 4.55 -11.66
N VAL A 251 -15.98 5.32 -10.73
CA VAL A 251 -17.29 5.96 -10.92
C VAL A 251 -17.25 6.94 -12.08
N TYR A 252 -16.17 7.73 -12.20
CA TYR A 252 -16.01 8.67 -13.31
C TYR A 252 -16.08 7.96 -14.67
N ARG A 253 -15.30 6.88 -14.87
CA ARG A 253 -15.29 6.12 -16.13
C ARG A 253 -16.59 5.40 -16.43
N LEU A 254 -17.40 5.08 -15.43
CA LEU A 254 -18.72 4.48 -15.63
C LEU A 254 -19.77 5.48 -16.15
N PHE A 255 -19.64 6.76 -15.79
CA PHE A 255 -20.75 7.72 -15.96
C PHE A 255 -20.36 9.06 -16.61
N ARG A 256 -19.08 9.28 -16.94
CA ARG A 256 -18.64 10.51 -17.61
C ARG A 256 -18.00 10.23 -18.96
N PRO A 257 -18.21 11.09 -19.96
CA PRO A 257 -17.49 11.00 -21.23
C PRO A 257 -15.97 11.08 -21.01
N TYR A 258 -15.21 10.38 -21.83
CA TYR A 258 -13.74 10.34 -21.81
C TYR A 258 -13.21 10.40 -23.26
N PRO A 259 -11.93 10.73 -23.48
CA PRO A 259 -11.41 11.00 -24.83
C PRO A 259 -11.61 9.85 -25.84
N GLU A 260 -11.58 8.59 -25.38
CA GLU A 260 -11.72 7.42 -26.24
C GLU A 260 -13.18 6.96 -26.41
N GLY A 261 -14.16 7.61 -25.75
CA GLY A 261 -15.57 7.22 -25.86
C GLY A 261 -16.51 7.85 -24.84
N SER A 262 -17.75 7.38 -24.85
CA SER A 262 -18.77 7.77 -23.88
C SER A 262 -19.42 6.54 -23.26
N PRO A 263 -19.76 6.58 -21.95
CA PRO A 263 -20.50 5.50 -21.30
C PRO A 263 -21.93 5.41 -21.82
N ALA A 264 -22.57 4.26 -21.61
CA ALA A 264 -23.97 4.04 -21.98
C ALA A 264 -24.94 4.98 -21.23
N ILE A 265 -24.58 5.36 -20.01
CA ILE A 265 -25.33 6.28 -19.15
C ILE A 265 -24.41 7.43 -18.76
N VAL A 266 -24.78 8.65 -19.12
CA VAL A 266 -24.03 9.87 -18.73
C VAL A 266 -24.77 10.55 -17.59
N LEU A 267 -24.05 10.78 -16.49
CA LEU A 267 -24.55 11.49 -15.31
C LEU A 267 -23.92 12.90 -15.21
N SER A 268 -24.57 13.81 -14.49
CA SER A 268 -23.98 15.10 -14.14
C SER A 268 -22.81 14.94 -13.17
N GLU A 269 -21.99 15.97 -13.01
CA GLU A 269 -20.85 15.94 -12.05
C GLU A 269 -21.32 15.76 -10.60
N GLU A 270 -22.44 16.39 -10.24
CA GLU A 270 -23.04 16.28 -8.92
C GLU A 270 -23.52 14.84 -8.67
N ALA A 271 -24.14 14.20 -9.68
CA ALA A 271 -24.58 12.81 -9.57
C ALA A 271 -23.40 11.83 -9.45
N VAL A 272 -22.33 12.04 -10.23
CA VAL A 272 -21.09 11.25 -10.11
C VAL A 272 -20.45 11.43 -8.75
N THR A 273 -20.42 12.66 -8.25
CA THR A 273 -19.92 12.96 -6.88
C THR A 273 -20.78 12.26 -5.83
N ALA A 274 -22.10 12.34 -5.95
CA ALA A 274 -23.03 11.67 -5.02
C ALA A 274 -22.82 10.15 -5.01
N VAL A 275 -22.71 9.50 -6.17
CA VAL A 275 -22.43 8.05 -6.28
C VAL A 275 -21.07 7.73 -5.66
N THR A 276 -20.06 8.54 -5.89
CA THR A 276 -18.72 8.36 -5.29
C THR A 276 -18.80 8.42 -3.78
N VAL A 277 -19.49 9.43 -3.22
CA VAL A 277 -19.70 9.59 -1.77
C VAL A 277 -20.47 8.40 -1.19
N LEU A 278 -21.50 7.90 -1.86
CA LEU A 278 -22.26 6.73 -1.41
C LEU A 278 -21.40 5.47 -1.34
N ILE A 279 -20.51 5.25 -2.32
CA ILE A 279 -19.59 4.12 -2.30
C ILE A 279 -18.59 4.26 -1.13
N HIS A 280 -18.01 5.46 -0.94
CA HIS A 280 -17.16 5.72 0.22
C HIS A 280 -17.91 5.48 1.54
N ALA A 281 -19.15 5.95 1.65
CA ALA A 281 -19.99 5.77 2.82
C ALA A 281 -20.27 4.28 3.11
N ALA A 282 -20.46 3.45 2.09
CA ALA A 282 -20.64 2.00 2.24
C ALA A 282 -19.38 1.32 2.80
N PHE A 283 -18.19 1.67 2.28
CA PHE A 283 -16.91 1.17 2.81
C PHE A 283 -16.70 1.63 4.26
N ILE A 284 -16.87 2.93 4.53
CA ILE A 284 -16.69 3.52 5.87
C ILE A 284 -17.70 2.93 6.85
N GLY A 285 -18.97 2.78 6.47
CA GLY A 285 -20.01 2.18 7.30
C GLY A 285 -19.68 0.73 7.68
N SER A 286 -19.11 -0.03 6.73
CA SER A 286 -18.63 -1.39 6.99
C SER A 286 -17.47 -1.38 8.00
N LEU A 287 -16.47 -0.50 7.82
CA LEU A 287 -15.34 -0.35 8.73
C LEU A 287 -15.79 0.04 10.14
N VAL A 288 -16.66 1.05 10.25
CA VAL A 288 -17.22 1.50 11.53
C VAL A 288 -17.96 0.37 12.24
N SER A 289 -18.85 -0.33 11.51
CA SER A 289 -19.61 -1.46 12.06
C SER A 289 -18.70 -2.55 12.63
N ILE A 290 -17.62 -2.88 11.91
CA ILE A 290 -16.66 -3.91 12.33
C ILE A 290 -15.84 -3.43 13.54
N SER A 291 -15.31 -2.21 13.50
CA SER A 291 -14.50 -1.66 14.60
C SER A 291 -15.33 -1.52 15.89
N VAL A 292 -16.56 -1.04 15.79
CA VAL A 292 -17.47 -0.93 16.95
C VAL A 292 -17.83 -2.31 17.54
N ARG A 293 -18.13 -3.31 16.69
CA ARG A 293 -18.39 -4.68 17.18
C ARG A 293 -17.19 -5.25 17.93
N ASN A 294 -16.00 -5.08 17.38
CA ASN A 294 -14.77 -5.55 18.02
C ASN A 294 -14.48 -4.82 19.34
N ALA A 295 -14.71 -3.51 19.39
CA ALA A 295 -14.57 -2.72 20.60
C ALA A 295 -15.53 -3.22 21.70
N ARG A 296 -16.81 -3.49 21.35
CA ARG A 296 -17.83 -4.03 22.28
C ARG A 296 -17.50 -5.44 22.76
N ALA A 297 -16.84 -6.25 21.95
CA ALA A 297 -16.40 -7.59 22.33
C ALA A 297 -15.15 -7.60 23.24
N GLY A 298 -14.72 -6.46 23.77
CA GLY A 298 -13.59 -6.34 24.69
C GLY A 298 -12.20 -6.55 24.06
N LYS A 299 -12.12 -6.63 22.74
CA LYS A 299 -10.85 -6.83 21.98
C LYS A 299 -10.07 -5.52 21.83
N VAL A 300 -9.95 -4.71 22.89
CA VAL A 300 -9.40 -3.34 22.80
C VAL A 300 -7.95 -3.33 22.34
N ASN A 301 -7.14 -4.27 22.80
CA ASN A 301 -5.70 -4.27 22.57
C ASN A 301 -5.24 -5.11 21.37
N TRP A 302 -6.15 -5.84 20.72
CA TRP A 302 -5.79 -6.71 19.60
C TRP A 302 -6.54 -6.32 18.33
N VAL A 303 -5.81 -5.92 17.29
CA VAL A 303 -6.39 -5.73 15.95
C VAL A 303 -6.41 -7.09 15.27
N SER A 304 -7.60 -7.55 14.95
CA SER A 304 -7.68 -8.76 14.14
C SER A 304 -7.06 -8.49 12.76
N GLY A 305 -6.38 -9.48 12.20
CA GLY A 305 -5.83 -9.40 10.86
C GLY A 305 -6.84 -8.96 9.80
N ASP A 306 -8.13 -9.22 10.05
CA ASP A 306 -9.23 -8.81 9.16
C ASP A 306 -9.48 -7.32 9.20
N GLU A 307 -9.59 -6.75 10.39
CA GLU A 307 -9.85 -5.32 10.54
C GLU A 307 -8.72 -4.51 9.89
N LEU A 308 -7.46 -4.86 10.18
CA LEU A 308 -6.31 -4.23 9.54
C LEU A 308 -6.32 -4.41 8.01
N SER A 309 -6.72 -5.60 7.52
CA SER A 309 -6.88 -5.88 6.09
C SER A 309 -7.91 -4.95 5.44
N LEU A 310 -9.06 -4.76 6.09
CA LEU A 310 -10.13 -3.92 5.56
C LEU A 310 -9.72 -2.44 5.49
N TYR A 311 -9.01 -1.93 6.52
CA TYR A 311 -8.48 -0.56 6.50
C TYR A 311 -7.41 -0.38 5.42
N LEU A 312 -6.50 -1.36 5.23
CA LEU A 312 -5.51 -1.33 4.16
C LEU A 312 -6.14 -1.36 2.77
N LEU A 313 -7.17 -2.21 2.56
CA LEU A 313 -7.91 -2.28 1.30
C LEU A 313 -8.60 -0.96 1.00
N TYR A 314 -9.34 -0.41 1.97
CA TYR A 314 -10.00 0.88 1.79
C TYR A 314 -8.99 2.00 1.53
N SER A 315 -7.91 2.09 2.31
CA SER A 315 -6.87 3.10 2.09
C SER A 315 -6.28 3.03 0.67
N THR A 316 -6.19 1.84 0.08
CA THR A 316 -5.67 1.65 -1.27
C THR A 316 -6.58 2.26 -2.33
N VAL A 317 -7.91 2.09 -2.20
CA VAL A 317 -8.88 2.52 -3.21
C VAL A 317 -9.52 3.88 -2.93
N ALA A 318 -9.39 4.39 -1.69
CA ALA A 318 -9.94 5.67 -1.28
C ALA A 318 -9.09 6.88 -1.73
N ALA A 319 -7.82 6.68 -2.02
CA ALA A 319 -6.95 7.74 -2.52
C ALA A 319 -7.54 8.31 -3.83
N PRO A 320 -7.58 9.64 -4.03
CA PRO A 320 -8.10 10.24 -5.27
C PRO A 320 -7.36 9.73 -6.51
N TYR A 321 -6.11 9.37 -6.33
CA TYR A 321 -5.25 8.84 -7.39
C TYR A 321 -4.56 7.57 -6.88
N SER A 322 -5.09 6.40 -7.29
CA SER A 322 -4.59 5.09 -6.88
C SER A 322 -4.02 4.33 -8.06
N TRP A 323 -2.70 4.35 -8.19
CA TRP A 323 -1.98 3.62 -9.23
C TRP A 323 -1.67 2.19 -8.79
N LYS A 324 -1.31 1.35 -9.74
CA LYS A 324 -0.98 -0.06 -9.52
C LYS A 324 0.00 -0.30 -8.34
N TYR A 325 0.98 0.55 -8.15
CA TYR A 325 1.94 0.43 -7.04
C TYR A 325 1.35 0.69 -5.64
N TYR A 326 0.16 1.29 -5.52
CA TYR A 326 -0.56 1.39 -4.24
C TYR A 326 -1.07 0.02 -3.77
N PHE A 327 -1.33 -0.88 -4.72
CA PHE A 327 -1.85 -2.22 -4.44
C PHE A 327 -0.82 -3.15 -3.77
N VAL A 328 0.40 -2.69 -3.52
CA VAL A 328 1.34 -3.39 -2.63
C VAL A 328 0.74 -3.57 -1.22
N ASN A 329 -0.18 -2.73 -0.81
CA ASN A 329 -0.94 -2.87 0.44
C ASN A 329 -1.73 -4.19 0.51
N LEU A 330 -2.03 -4.83 -0.63
CA LEU A 330 -2.72 -6.11 -0.68
C LEU A 330 -1.90 -7.27 -0.12
N ILE A 331 -0.59 -7.11 0.10
CA ILE A 331 0.27 -8.15 0.69
C ILE A 331 -0.34 -8.67 2.01
N PHE A 332 -0.74 -7.77 2.90
CA PHE A 332 -1.32 -8.17 4.19
C PHE A 332 -2.71 -8.79 4.07
N PRO A 333 -3.71 -8.18 3.38
CA PRO A 333 -5.01 -8.79 3.13
C PRO A 333 -4.95 -10.14 2.42
N LEU A 334 -4.06 -10.30 1.45
CA LEU A 334 -3.82 -11.58 0.79
C LEU A 334 -3.25 -12.60 1.77
N GLY A 335 -2.31 -12.19 2.62
CA GLY A 335 -1.78 -13.02 3.70
C GLY A 335 -2.87 -13.51 4.65
N ALA A 336 -3.77 -12.63 5.07
CA ALA A 336 -4.91 -12.96 5.92
C ALA A 336 -5.88 -13.95 5.23
N THR A 337 -6.17 -13.73 3.94
CA THR A 337 -7.04 -14.60 3.15
C THR A 337 -6.43 -15.99 2.95
N VAL A 338 -5.15 -16.05 2.60
CA VAL A 338 -4.43 -17.32 2.38
C VAL A 338 -4.26 -18.08 3.72
N ALA A 339 -4.06 -17.39 4.85
CA ALA A 339 -4.04 -18.02 6.17
C ALA A 339 -5.37 -18.71 6.50
N ARG A 340 -6.50 -18.15 6.10
CA ARG A 340 -7.83 -18.74 6.29
C ARG A 340 -8.07 -19.96 5.40
N LEU A 341 -7.66 -19.89 4.15
CA LEU A 341 -7.67 -21.07 3.27
C LEU A 341 -6.84 -22.20 3.87
N TRP A 342 -5.70 -21.87 4.45
CA TRP A 342 -4.85 -22.84 5.14
C TRP A 342 -5.54 -23.47 6.35
N ALA A 343 -6.32 -22.67 7.09
CA ALA A 343 -7.15 -23.14 8.19
C ALA A 343 -8.41 -23.93 7.75
N GLY A 344 -8.57 -24.22 6.44
CA GLY A 344 -9.65 -25.05 5.91
C GLY A 344 -10.90 -24.28 5.45
N ARG A 345 -10.88 -22.96 5.42
CA ARG A 345 -11.99 -22.10 4.98
C ARG A 345 -12.06 -22.03 3.46
N ARG A 346 -12.81 -22.99 2.84
CA ARG A 346 -12.90 -23.11 1.37
C ARG A 346 -13.69 -22.01 0.69
N ASP A 347 -14.57 -21.33 1.39
CA ASP A 347 -15.33 -20.17 0.91
C ASP A 347 -14.44 -19.02 0.41
N PHE A 348 -13.18 -18.93 0.89
CA PHE A 348 -12.18 -17.99 0.39
C PHE A 348 -11.50 -18.41 -0.92
N GLU A 349 -11.64 -19.67 -1.33
CA GLU A 349 -10.94 -20.18 -2.51
C GLU A 349 -11.43 -19.51 -3.80
N ILE A 350 -12.75 -19.44 -4.01
CA ILE A 350 -13.36 -18.81 -5.18
C ILE A 350 -13.00 -17.33 -5.24
N GLY A 351 -13.07 -16.65 -4.09
CA GLY A 351 -12.72 -15.23 -4.02
C GLY A 351 -11.25 -14.95 -4.30
N LEU A 352 -10.35 -15.80 -3.81
CA LEU A 352 -8.93 -15.67 -4.10
C LEU A 352 -8.62 -15.89 -5.59
N TRP A 353 -9.28 -16.88 -6.22
CA TRP A 353 -9.20 -17.08 -7.66
C TRP A 353 -9.75 -15.89 -8.44
N ALA A 354 -10.87 -15.30 -8.01
CA ALA A 354 -11.42 -14.09 -8.63
C ALA A 354 -10.44 -12.92 -8.53
N VAL A 355 -9.87 -12.67 -7.35
CA VAL A 355 -8.84 -11.64 -7.14
C VAL A 355 -7.61 -11.89 -8.01
N PHE A 356 -7.12 -13.13 -8.06
CA PHE A 356 -5.99 -13.51 -8.90
C PHE A 356 -6.29 -13.25 -10.38
N LEU A 357 -7.44 -13.72 -10.87
CA LEU A 357 -7.84 -13.58 -12.28
C LEU A 357 -8.01 -12.11 -12.66
N LEU A 358 -8.70 -11.30 -11.85
CA LEU A 358 -8.88 -9.87 -12.12
C LEU A 358 -7.54 -9.13 -12.20
N ASN A 359 -6.62 -9.44 -11.29
CA ASN A 359 -5.28 -8.84 -11.32
C ASN A 359 -4.43 -9.34 -12.50
N LEU A 360 -4.57 -10.61 -12.87
CA LEU A 360 -3.86 -11.22 -14.00
C LEU A 360 -4.33 -10.62 -15.33
N LEU A 361 -5.64 -10.48 -15.53
CA LEU A 361 -6.24 -9.92 -16.74
C LEU A 361 -5.88 -8.44 -16.93
N ALA A 362 -5.75 -7.66 -15.85
CA ALA A 362 -5.23 -6.30 -15.95
C ALA A 362 -3.72 -6.24 -16.27
N GLY A 363 -3.08 -7.39 -16.50
CA GLY A 363 -1.66 -7.56 -16.76
C GLY A 363 -1.25 -7.40 -18.22
N LEU A 364 -0.23 -6.56 -18.45
CA LEU A 364 0.35 -6.34 -19.77
C LEU A 364 1.03 -7.60 -20.31
N GLU A 365 1.65 -8.34 -19.40
CA GLU A 365 2.57 -9.45 -19.69
C GLU A 365 1.83 -10.67 -20.28
N LEU A 366 0.55 -10.85 -19.91
CA LEU A 366 -0.24 -11.99 -20.35
C LEU A 366 -1.07 -11.69 -21.60
N LEU A 367 -1.74 -10.56 -21.63
CA LEU A 367 -2.76 -10.24 -22.63
C LEU A 367 -2.32 -9.18 -23.65
N GLY A 368 -1.09 -8.68 -23.52
CA GLY A 368 -0.58 -7.60 -24.33
C GLY A 368 -1.26 -6.25 -24.06
N ARG A 369 -0.79 -5.21 -24.74
CA ARG A 369 -1.16 -3.82 -24.42
C ARG A 369 -2.66 -3.53 -24.58
N ARG A 370 -3.32 -4.03 -25.64
CA ARG A 370 -4.73 -3.71 -25.94
C ARG A 370 -5.68 -4.24 -24.86
N LEU A 371 -5.64 -5.52 -24.58
CA LEU A 371 -6.55 -6.15 -23.60
C LEU A 371 -6.25 -5.70 -22.18
N SER A 372 -4.97 -5.61 -21.80
CA SER A 372 -4.60 -5.07 -20.49
C SER A 372 -5.09 -3.64 -20.28
N THR A 373 -5.04 -2.80 -21.33
CA THR A 373 -5.60 -1.44 -21.29
C THR A 373 -7.10 -1.47 -21.04
N LEU A 374 -7.84 -2.34 -21.72
CA LEU A 374 -9.30 -2.49 -21.55
C LEU A 374 -9.64 -2.90 -20.11
N PHE A 375 -8.97 -3.91 -19.55
CA PHE A 375 -9.24 -4.37 -18.19
C PHE A 375 -8.81 -3.35 -17.12
N GLN A 376 -7.74 -2.58 -17.34
CA GLN A 376 -7.38 -1.47 -16.48
C GLN A 376 -8.41 -0.34 -16.57
N PHE A 377 -8.94 -0.05 -17.76
CA PHE A 377 -10.01 0.90 -17.95
C PHE A 377 -11.27 0.53 -17.13
N TRP A 378 -11.66 -0.74 -17.12
CA TRP A 378 -12.75 -1.28 -16.30
C TRP A 378 -12.38 -1.48 -14.83
N SER A 379 -11.24 -0.93 -14.38
CA SER A 379 -10.83 -0.89 -12.97
C SER A 379 -10.69 -2.28 -12.31
N PHE A 380 -10.15 -3.25 -13.00
CA PHE A 380 -10.04 -4.63 -12.49
C PHE A 380 -9.24 -4.74 -11.19
N HIS A 381 -8.24 -3.88 -10.96
CA HIS A 381 -7.54 -3.85 -9.68
C HIS A 381 -8.42 -3.33 -8.54
N PHE A 382 -9.25 -2.31 -8.79
CA PHE A 382 -10.25 -1.83 -7.85
C PHE A 382 -11.29 -2.92 -7.54
N LEU A 383 -11.81 -3.60 -8.57
CA LEU A 383 -12.76 -4.70 -8.40
C LEU A 383 -12.15 -5.85 -7.59
N ALA A 384 -10.88 -6.21 -7.85
CA ALA A 384 -10.16 -7.22 -7.08
C ALA A 384 -10.05 -6.84 -5.60
N ALA A 385 -9.69 -5.60 -5.29
CA ALA A 385 -9.62 -5.10 -3.91
C ALA A 385 -11.01 -5.09 -3.24
N THR A 386 -12.07 -4.73 -3.98
CA THR A 386 -13.45 -4.73 -3.51
C THR A 386 -13.95 -6.15 -3.22
N VAL A 387 -13.69 -7.11 -4.10
CA VAL A 387 -14.00 -8.53 -3.86
C VAL A 387 -13.34 -9.01 -2.58
N LEU A 388 -12.05 -8.71 -2.41
CA LEU A 388 -11.30 -9.10 -1.21
C LEU A 388 -11.86 -8.43 0.05
N PHE A 389 -12.24 -7.15 -0.03
CA PHE A 389 -12.88 -6.41 1.06
C PHE A 389 -14.20 -7.08 1.47
N VAL A 390 -15.08 -7.37 0.52
CA VAL A 390 -16.39 -8.00 0.78
C VAL A 390 -16.22 -9.39 1.39
N LEU A 391 -15.28 -10.20 0.90
CA LEU A 391 -15.00 -11.52 1.44
C LEU A 391 -14.57 -11.45 2.91
N ILE A 392 -13.62 -10.58 3.23
CA ILE A 392 -13.10 -10.42 4.58
C ILE A 392 -14.19 -9.84 5.50
N ALA A 393 -14.98 -8.88 5.02
CA ALA A 393 -16.07 -8.27 5.81
C ALA A 393 -17.19 -9.25 6.13
N ARG A 394 -17.57 -10.12 5.18
CA ARG A 394 -18.62 -11.15 5.37
C ARG A 394 -18.25 -12.21 6.40
N GLU A 395 -16.99 -12.60 6.44
CA GLU A 395 -16.51 -13.65 7.34
C GLU A 395 -16.73 -13.31 8.81
N ARG A 396 -16.60 -12.06 9.17
CA ARG A 396 -16.76 -11.58 10.54
C ARG A 396 -18.20 -11.60 11.05
N SER A 397 -19.16 -11.87 10.20
CA SER A 397 -20.54 -12.13 10.63
C SER A 397 -20.71 -13.50 11.27
N ARG A 398 -19.69 -14.37 11.24
CA ARG A 398 -19.69 -15.72 11.81
C ARG A 398 -18.84 -15.78 13.08
N PRO A 399 -19.23 -16.58 14.10
CA PRO A 399 -18.43 -16.73 15.32
C PRO A 399 -17.02 -17.26 15.00
N GLU A 400 -16.02 -16.73 15.72
CA GLU A 400 -14.62 -17.17 15.57
C GLU A 400 -14.51 -18.66 15.87
N ILE A 401 -14.08 -19.44 14.90
CA ILE A 401 -13.61 -20.79 15.17
C ILE A 401 -12.24 -20.64 15.83
N PRO A 402 -12.00 -21.24 17.01
CA PRO A 402 -10.65 -21.30 17.57
C PRO A 402 -9.74 -21.92 16.50
N THR A 403 -8.74 -21.20 16.08
CA THR A 403 -7.68 -21.75 15.21
C THR A 403 -6.82 -22.66 16.05
N GLU A 404 -7.36 -23.81 16.43
CA GLU A 404 -6.58 -24.96 16.83
C GLU A 404 -5.95 -25.55 15.57
N CYS A 405 -4.70 -25.28 15.39
CA CYS A 405 -3.77 -26.05 14.55
C CYS A 405 -2.40 -25.92 15.15
#